data_16b8f64de8eded6f204bae8569283f3d
#
_entry.id   16b8f64de8eded6f204bae8569283f3d
#
_cell.length_a   1.000
_cell.length_b   1.000
_cell.length_c   1.000
_cell.angle_alpha   90.00
_cell.angle_beta   90.00
_cell.angle_gamma   90.00
#
_symmetry.space_group_name_H-M   'P 1'
#
loop_
_entity.id
_entity.type
_entity.pdbx_description
1 polymer ?
#
loop_
_entity_poly.entity_id
_entity_poly.type
_entity_poly.pdbx_seq_one_letter_code
_entity_poly.pdbx_strand_id
1 'polypeptide(L)'
;VKCMEITENAQTFSFEGFRLEAFKVNHNVLCYGYSMVIDRAGRFDKDRALEQEIPMKFWSRLQKGETLEENGRVFTPDMVLGTERKGLKVTYSTDTRPTESIRQNAQGADLLILEGMYGEPDKLVKAREHKHMTMYEAAKIAKEVGAPKLWLTHYSPSMTRPEEFMDDVRKIFPAAYAAKDGWTMELNFDEGK
;
A
#
# COMPACT_ATOMS: atom_id res chain seq x y z
N VAL A 1 24.75 5.38 -5.85
CA VAL A 1 23.31 5.60 -5.60
C VAL A 1 22.77 6.46 -6.72
N LYS A 2 21.67 6.04 -7.36
CA LYS A 2 20.95 6.84 -8.35
C LYS A 2 19.75 7.47 -7.64
N CYS A 3 19.71 8.79 -7.57
CA CYS A 3 18.57 9.53 -7.05
C CYS A 3 17.51 9.66 -8.13
N MET A 4 16.23 9.51 -7.76
CA MET A 4 15.07 9.81 -8.59
C MET A 4 14.28 10.90 -7.89
N GLU A 5 14.13 12.05 -8.57
CA GLU A 5 13.43 13.20 -8.02
C GLU A 5 11.92 13.04 -8.19
N ILE A 6 11.16 13.45 -7.15
CA ILE A 6 9.71 13.56 -7.24
C ILE A 6 9.40 14.99 -7.65
N THR A 7 8.84 15.16 -8.83
CA THR A 7 8.54 16.46 -9.44
C THR A 7 7.05 16.80 -9.45
N GLU A 8 6.19 15.81 -9.18
CA GLU A 8 4.74 15.93 -9.25
C GLU A 8 4.07 15.65 -7.89
N ASN A 9 2.82 16.06 -7.73
CA ASN A 9 2.04 15.78 -6.52
C ASN A 9 1.73 14.28 -6.33
N ALA A 10 1.73 13.52 -7.43
CA ALA A 10 1.64 12.06 -7.45
C ALA A 10 2.53 11.53 -8.58
N GLN A 11 3.42 10.59 -8.27
CA GLN A 11 4.39 10.06 -9.22
C GLN A 11 4.63 8.58 -8.95
N THR A 12 4.67 7.79 -10.02
CA THR A 12 4.92 6.34 -9.95
C THR A 12 6.31 6.02 -10.49
N PHE A 13 7.04 5.20 -9.74
CA PHE A 13 8.31 4.63 -10.13
C PHE A 13 8.16 3.13 -10.29
N SER A 14 8.54 2.60 -11.45
CA SER A 14 8.48 1.15 -11.73
C SER A 14 9.86 0.53 -11.55
N PHE A 15 9.87 -0.59 -10.83
CA PHE A 15 11.04 -1.42 -10.57
C PHE A 15 10.76 -2.86 -11.01
N GLU A 16 11.80 -3.68 -11.08
CA GLU A 16 11.61 -5.10 -11.33
C GLU A 16 10.85 -5.74 -10.15
N GLY A 17 9.64 -6.23 -10.41
CA GLY A 17 8.79 -6.93 -9.45
C GLY A 17 7.90 -6.05 -8.57
N PHE A 18 8.04 -4.72 -8.56
CA PHE A 18 7.15 -3.82 -7.82
C PHE A 18 7.11 -2.42 -8.41
N ARG A 19 6.12 -1.62 -8.01
CA ARG A 19 6.10 -0.18 -8.24
C ARG A 19 5.99 0.58 -6.91
N LEU A 20 6.53 1.79 -6.89
CA LEU A 20 6.42 2.73 -5.78
C LEU A 20 5.61 3.94 -6.25
N GLU A 21 4.50 4.19 -5.59
CA GLU A 21 3.62 5.34 -5.83
C GLU A 21 3.87 6.38 -4.74
N ALA A 22 4.47 7.52 -5.11
CA ALA A 22 4.64 8.66 -4.22
C ALA A 22 3.43 9.59 -4.35
N PHE A 23 2.91 10.10 -3.25
CA PHE A 23 1.80 11.05 -3.23
C PHE A 23 2.00 12.13 -2.18
N LYS A 24 1.75 13.39 -2.57
CA LYS A 24 1.94 14.54 -1.69
C LYS A 24 0.95 14.51 -0.52
N VAL A 25 1.47 14.83 0.66
CA VAL A 25 0.70 14.94 1.91
C VAL A 25 0.80 16.36 2.48
N ASN A 26 0.16 16.61 3.63
CA ASN A 26 0.03 17.97 4.20
C ASN A 26 0.89 18.12 5.45
N HIS A 27 2.09 18.64 5.27
CA HIS A 27 2.99 19.01 6.37
C HIS A 27 3.55 20.42 6.20
N ASN A 28 4.36 20.90 7.14
CA ASN A 28 4.98 22.24 7.12
C ASN A 28 6.07 22.35 6.05
N VAL A 29 6.70 21.24 5.69
CA VAL A 29 7.63 21.11 4.59
C VAL A 29 7.03 20.19 3.52
N LEU A 30 7.65 20.13 2.35
CA LEU A 30 7.24 19.23 1.29
C LEU A 30 7.42 17.77 1.75
N CYS A 31 6.31 17.05 1.90
CA CYS A 31 6.28 15.67 2.36
C CYS A 31 5.46 14.80 1.41
N TYR A 32 5.86 13.51 1.33
CA TYR A 32 5.20 12.50 0.53
C TYR A 32 4.91 11.25 1.36
N GLY A 33 3.75 10.66 1.14
CA GLY A 33 3.47 9.28 1.47
C GLY A 33 3.84 8.39 0.29
N TYR A 34 3.92 7.08 0.55
CA TYR A 34 4.34 6.09 -0.43
C TYR A 34 3.46 4.85 -0.36
N SER A 35 3.10 4.30 -1.52
CA SER A 35 2.55 2.95 -1.60
C SER A 35 3.50 2.08 -2.40
N MET A 36 3.97 0.99 -1.79
CA MET A 36 4.67 -0.07 -2.51
C MET A 36 3.64 -1.11 -2.96
N VAL A 37 3.64 -1.42 -4.25
CA VAL A 37 2.68 -2.34 -4.86
C VAL A 37 3.41 -3.42 -5.61
N ILE A 38 3.07 -4.66 -5.31
CA ILE A 38 3.51 -5.85 -6.04
C ILE A 38 2.29 -6.36 -6.80
N ASP A 39 2.29 -6.20 -8.11
CA ASP A 39 1.22 -6.69 -8.97
C ASP A 39 1.30 -8.20 -9.09
N ARG A 40 0.16 -8.84 -9.26
CA ARG A 40 0.06 -10.26 -9.45
C ARG A 40 -0.62 -10.56 -10.78
N ALA A 41 0.06 -11.32 -11.65
CA ALA A 41 -0.54 -11.77 -12.90
C ALA A 41 -1.84 -12.56 -12.65
N GLY A 42 -2.78 -12.46 -13.55
CA GLY A 42 -3.99 -13.27 -13.56
C GLY A 42 -3.69 -14.77 -13.46
N ARG A 43 -4.70 -15.56 -13.11
CA ARG A 43 -4.54 -17.01 -13.08
C ARG A 43 -4.35 -17.51 -14.51
N PHE A 44 -3.39 -18.41 -14.72
CA PHE A 44 -3.23 -19.04 -16.03
C PHE A 44 -4.49 -19.86 -16.36
N ASP A 45 -5.07 -19.58 -17.53
CA ASP A 45 -6.26 -20.23 -18.04
C ASP A 45 -5.87 -21.19 -19.19
N LYS A 46 -5.78 -22.48 -18.84
CA LYS A 46 -5.37 -23.51 -19.80
C LYS A 46 -6.39 -23.67 -20.93
N ASP A 47 -7.67 -23.61 -20.62
CA ASP A 47 -8.72 -23.87 -21.62
C ASP A 47 -8.74 -22.73 -22.62
N ARG A 48 -8.64 -21.49 -22.15
CA ARG A 48 -8.49 -20.29 -22.98
C ARG A 48 -7.24 -20.34 -23.86
N ALA A 49 -6.10 -20.82 -23.30
CA ALA A 49 -4.86 -20.94 -24.05
C ALA A 49 -4.99 -21.97 -25.18
N LEU A 50 -5.74 -23.08 -24.93
CA LEU A 50 -6.01 -24.10 -25.94
C LEU A 50 -7.00 -23.59 -27.02
N GLU A 51 -8.09 -22.95 -26.62
CA GLU A 51 -9.07 -22.36 -27.53
C GLU A 51 -8.44 -21.30 -28.45
N GLN A 52 -7.49 -20.54 -27.93
CA GLN A 52 -6.72 -19.55 -28.67
C GLN A 52 -5.57 -20.17 -29.48
N GLU A 53 -5.41 -21.49 -29.48
CA GLU A 53 -4.34 -22.21 -30.17
C GLU A 53 -2.94 -21.67 -29.86
N ILE A 54 -2.70 -21.32 -28.55
CA ILE A 54 -1.43 -20.78 -28.10
C ILE A 54 -0.40 -21.93 -27.94
N PRO A 55 0.76 -21.87 -28.62
CA PRO A 55 1.78 -22.89 -28.46
C PRO A 55 2.24 -23.05 -27.00
N MET A 56 2.27 -24.29 -26.48
CA MET A 56 2.62 -24.55 -25.09
C MET A 56 3.99 -23.96 -24.68
N LYS A 57 4.94 -23.86 -25.61
CA LYS A 57 6.24 -23.22 -25.38
C LYS A 57 6.15 -21.76 -24.97
N PHE A 58 5.03 -21.08 -25.23
CA PHE A 58 4.82 -19.67 -24.91
C PHE A 58 4.09 -19.46 -23.58
N TRP A 59 3.40 -20.47 -23.03
CA TRP A 59 2.53 -20.33 -21.87
C TRP A 59 3.22 -19.69 -20.66
N SER A 60 4.39 -20.20 -20.28
CA SER A 60 5.13 -19.67 -19.13
C SER A 60 5.61 -18.23 -19.34
N ARG A 61 5.98 -17.87 -20.56
CA ARG A 61 6.46 -16.53 -20.91
C ARG A 61 5.32 -15.52 -20.93
N LEU A 62 4.19 -15.90 -21.56
CA LEU A 62 2.97 -15.10 -21.56
C LEU A 62 2.43 -14.90 -20.13
N GLN A 63 2.43 -15.94 -19.30
CA GLN A 63 2.01 -15.84 -17.90
C GLN A 63 2.88 -14.86 -17.09
N LYS A 64 4.14 -14.69 -17.47
CA LYS A 64 5.07 -13.73 -16.85
C LYS A 64 4.94 -12.31 -17.42
N GLY A 65 4.00 -12.08 -18.34
CA GLY A 65 3.73 -10.75 -18.91
C GLY A 65 4.50 -10.46 -20.20
N GLU A 66 5.22 -11.42 -20.79
CA GLU A 66 5.91 -11.21 -22.07
C GLU A 66 4.91 -11.21 -23.23
N THR A 67 5.13 -10.32 -24.22
CA THR A 67 4.50 -10.39 -25.53
C THR A 67 5.44 -11.07 -26.50
N LEU A 68 4.91 -12.01 -27.29
CA LEU A 68 5.70 -12.85 -28.18
C LEU A 68 5.17 -12.77 -29.60
N GLU A 69 6.05 -12.95 -30.58
CA GLU A 69 5.67 -13.01 -31.98
C GLU A 69 6.26 -14.27 -32.63
N GLU A 70 5.44 -14.96 -33.42
CA GLU A 70 5.87 -16.09 -34.26
C GLU A 70 5.01 -16.14 -35.52
N ASN A 71 5.66 -16.27 -36.67
CA ASN A 71 5.02 -16.37 -37.98
C ASN A 71 4.02 -15.24 -38.29
N GLY A 72 4.32 -14.00 -37.82
CA GLY A 72 3.48 -12.84 -38.02
C GLY A 72 2.25 -12.78 -37.09
N ARG A 73 2.09 -13.72 -36.15
CA ARG A 73 1.06 -13.69 -35.11
C ARG A 73 1.68 -13.23 -33.79
N VAL A 74 1.04 -12.22 -33.18
CA VAL A 74 1.41 -11.69 -31.85
C VAL A 74 0.59 -12.40 -30.80
N PHE A 75 1.28 -12.84 -29.75
CA PHE A 75 0.70 -13.48 -28.57
C PHE A 75 0.90 -12.57 -27.36
N THR A 76 -0.18 -12.26 -26.65
CA THR A 76 -0.18 -11.35 -25.50
C THR A 76 -0.62 -12.06 -24.21
N PRO A 77 -0.23 -11.56 -23.04
CA PRO A 77 -0.55 -12.19 -21.74
C PRO A 77 -2.06 -12.41 -21.52
N ASP A 78 -2.90 -11.49 -21.97
CA ASP A 78 -4.36 -11.58 -21.82
C ASP A 78 -4.98 -12.79 -22.55
N MET A 79 -4.28 -13.33 -23.54
CA MET A 79 -4.73 -14.53 -24.28
C MET A 79 -4.65 -15.81 -23.44
N VAL A 80 -3.87 -15.82 -22.36
CA VAL A 80 -3.67 -16.97 -21.47
C VAL A 80 -3.97 -16.69 -20.00
N LEU A 81 -4.33 -15.45 -19.67
CA LEU A 81 -4.65 -15.06 -18.30
C LEU A 81 -6.16 -15.02 -18.12
N GLY A 82 -6.63 -15.68 -17.08
CA GLY A 82 -8.01 -15.65 -16.62
C GLY A 82 -8.23 -14.59 -15.55
N THR A 83 -8.95 -14.96 -14.48
CA THR A 83 -9.33 -14.05 -13.40
C THR A 83 -8.12 -13.30 -12.80
N GLU A 84 -8.27 -11.98 -12.68
CA GLU A 84 -7.31 -11.14 -11.98
C GLU A 84 -7.13 -11.60 -10.53
N ARG A 85 -5.92 -11.47 -10.03
CA ARG A 85 -5.58 -11.80 -8.66
C ARG A 85 -5.07 -10.55 -7.97
N LYS A 86 -5.52 -10.37 -6.73
CA LYS A 86 -5.04 -9.26 -5.90
C LYS A 86 -3.54 -9.41 -5.67
N GLY A 87 -2.78 -8.36 -5.95
CA GLY A 87 -1.39 -8.22 -5.57
C GLY A 87 -1.23 -7.90 -4.09
N LEU A 88 -0.06 -7.38 -3.69
CA LEU A 88 0.22 -6.89 -2.35
C LEU A 88 0.44 -5.39 -2.38
N LYS A 89 -0.07 -4.69 -1.37
CA LYS A 89 0.11 -3.24 -1.23
C LYS A 89 0.41 -2.87 0.21
N VAL A 90 1.47 -2.09 0.41
CA VAL A 90 1.78 -1.43 1.69
C VAL A 90 1.76 0.06 1.47
N THR A 91 0.97 0.78 2.25
CA THR A 91 0.95 2.26 2.21
C THR A 91 1.51 2.83 3.49
N TYR A 92 2.47 3.73 3.35
CA TYR A 92 3.19 4.40 4.44
C TYR A 92 3.07 5.92 4.31
N SER A 93 2.72 6.59 5.40
CA SER A 93 2.75 8.05 5.47
C SER A 93 2.97 8.53 6.90
N THR A 94 3.91 9.44 7.07
CA THR A 94 4.18 10.17 8.31
C THR A 94 4.28 11.67 8.04
N ASP A 95 4.43 12.47 9.08
CA ASP A 95 4.56 13.92 8.98
C ASP A 95 3.42 14.56 8.15
N THR A 96 2.18 14.36 8.58
CA THR A 96 1.02 14.85 7.82
C THR A 96 -0.25 14.98 8.63
N ARG A 97 -1.08 15.93 8.24
CA ARG A 97 -2.51 15.90 8.58
C ARG A 97 -3.24 14.81 7.76
N PRO A 98 -4.41 14.31 8.24
CA PRO A 98 -5.28 13.53 7.39
C PRO A 98 -5.57 14.24 6.06
N THR A 99 -5.32 13.55 4.95
CA THR A 99 -5.58 14.06 3.60
C THR A 99 -6.39 13.06 2.77
N GLU A 100 -7.02 13.56 1.73
CA GLU A 100 -7.70 12.71 0.76
C GLU A 100 -6.72 11.84 -0.02
N SER A 101 -5.51 12.36 -0.30
CA SER A 101 -4.46 11.58 -0.96
C SER A 101 -4.05 10.34 -0.18
N ILE A 102 -4.00 10.40 1.16
CA ILE A 102 -3.77 9.21 1.99
C ILE A 102 -4.91 8.20 1.81
N ARG A 103 -6.17 8.64 1.88
CA ARG A 103 -7.34 7.75 1.71
C ARG A 103 -7.34 7.06 0.36
N GLN A 104 -7.14 7.80 -0.72
CA GLN A 104 -7.09 7.27 -2.07
C GLN A 104 -5.95 6.24 -2.24
N ASN A 105 -4.75 6.58 -1.77
CA ASN A 105 -3.61 5.70 -1.91
C ASN A 105 -3.62 4.52 -0.91
N ALA A 106 -4.34 4.61 0.20
CA ALA A 106 -4.51 3.51 1.15
C ALA A 106 -5.58 2.49 0.71
N GLN A 107 -6.39 2.78 -0.31
CA GLN A 107 -7.37 1.81 -0.84
C GLN A 107 -6.66 0.53 -1.29
N GLY A 108 -7.18 -0.60 -0.82
CA GLY A 108 -6.64 -1.91 -1.15
C GLY A 108 -5.31 -2.28 -0.49
N ALA A 109 -4.77 -1.44 0.41
CA ALA A 109 -3.56 -1.75 1.15
C ALA A 109 -3.76 -2.97 2.08
N ASP A 110 -2.79 -3.88 2.10
CA ASP A 110 -2.74 -5.04 3.01
C ASP A 110 -2.17 -4.67 4.37
N LEU A 111 -1.34 -3.62 4.38
CA LEU A 111 -0.83 -2.97 5.59
C LEU A 111 -0.82 -1.46 5.37
N LEU A 112 -1.44 -0.74 6.29
CA LEU A 112 -1.38 0.70 6.37
C LEU A 112 -0.46 1.11 7.53
N ILE A 113 0.52 1.96 7.26
CA ILE A 113 1.46 2.47 8.25
C ILE A 113 1.31 3.99 8.29
N LEU A 114 0.81 4.51 9.40
CA LEU A 114 0.58 5.94 9.59
C LEU A 114 1.26 6.43 10.87
N GLU A 115 1.45 7.74 10.95
CA GLU A 115 1.85 8.35 12.19
C GLU A 115 0.74 8.27 13.24
N GLY A 116 1.18 8.25 14.50
CA GLY A 116 0.34 8.44 15.68
C GLY A 116 1.02 9.41 16.63
N MET A 117 1.35 10.62 16.15
CA MET A 117 2.15 11.59 16.89
C MET A 117 1.63 11.87 18.29
N TYR A 118 0.30 11.89 18.46
CA TYR A 118 -0.34 12.17 19.75
C TYR A 118 -1.40 11.12 20.08
N GLY A 119 -1.33 10.61 21.32
CA GLY A 119 -2.31 9.67 21.88
C GLY A 119 -3.37 10.33 22.73
N GLU A 120 -3.09 11.50 23.32
CA GLU A 120 -4.02 12.21 24.17
C GLU A 120 -5.09 12.93 23.32
N PRO A 121 -6.39 12.78 23.66
CA PRO A 121 -7.49 13.41 22.89
C PRO A 121 -7.42 14.94 22.85
N ASP A 122 -6.93 15.59 23.90
CA ASP A 122 -6.77 17.03 24.00
C ASP A 122 -5.64 17.59 23.11
N LYS A 123 -4.74 16.74 22.63
CA LYS A 123 -3.66 17.12 21.72
C LYS A 123 -4.09 17.34 20.26
N LEU A 124 -5.37 17.18 19.94
CA LEU A 124 -5.87 17.41 18.57
C LEU A 124 -5.57 18.82 18.05
N VAL A 125 -5.66 19.83 18.90
CA VAL A 125 -5.33 21.21 18.52
C VAL A 125 -3.84 21.30 18.14
N LYS A 126 -2.96 20.75 18.98
CA LYS A 126 -1.53 20.70 18.74
C LYS A 126 -1.18 19.91 17.48
N ALA A 127 -1.88 18.79 17.24
CA ALA A 127 -1.71 18.01 16.01
C ALA A 127 -2.03 18.84 14.75
N ARG A 128 -3.06 19.69 14.80
CA ARG A 128 -3.42 20.59 13.70
C ARG A 128 -2.39 21.69 13.49
N GLU A 129 -1.91 22.31 14.56
CA GLU A 129 -0.91 23.39 14.52
C GLU A 129 0.42 22.91 13.91
N HIS A 130 0.88 21.73 14.32
CA HIS A 130 2.14 21.16 13.86
C HIS A 130 2.01 20.30 12.60
N LYS A 131 0.80 20.18 12.04
CA LYS A 131 0.46 19.36 10.87
C LYS A 131 0.84 17.87 11.02
N HIS A 132 0.50 17.32 12.17
CA HIS A 132 0.53 15.89 12.47
C HIS A 132 -0.87 15.35 12.71
N MET A 133 -1.01 14.04 12.87
CA MET A 133 -2.27 13.44 13.27
C MET A 133 -2.18 12.72 14.62
N THR A 134 -3.33 12.57 15.24
CA THR A 134 -3.50 11.74 16.42
C THR A 134 -3.66 10.27 16.04
N MET A 135 -3.38 9.35 16.97
CA MET A 135 -3.62 7.91 16.80
C MET A 135 -5.08 7.62 16.42
N TYR A 136 -6.03 8.43 16.94
CA TYR A 136 -7.47 8.29 16.63
C TYR A 136 -7.82 8.70 15.21
N GLU A 137 -7.17 9.73 14.68
CA GLU A 137 -7.35 10.15 13.28
C GLU A 137 -6.79 9.11 12.32
N ALA A 138 -5.63 8.54 12.62
CA ALA A 138 -5.04 7.44 11.85
C ALA A 138 -5.96 6.19 11.86
N ALA A 139 -6.51 5.83 13.02
CA ALA A 139 -7.45 4.72 13.16
C ALA A 139 -8.75 4.95 12.36
N LYS A 140 -9.26 6.19 12.30
CA LYS A 140 -10.42 6.54 11.47
C LYS A 140 -10.13 6.35 9.99
N ILE A 141 -8.96 6.81 9.51
CA ILE A 141 -8.53 6.60 8.12
C ILE A 141 -8.49 5.09 7.81
N ALA A 142 -7.84 4.28 8.66
CA ALA A 142 -7.76 2.84 8.45
C ALA A 142 -9.14 2.18 8.35
N LYS A 143 -10.09 2.60 9.19
CA LYS A 143 -11.48 2.14 9.16
C LYS A 143 -12.20 2.57 7.87
N GLU A 144 -12.05 3.83 7.46
CA GLU A 144 -12.69 4.41 6.27
C GLU A 144 -12.24 3.71 4.98
N VAL A 145 -10.95 3.38 4.88
CA VAL A 145 -10.39 2.70 3.69
C VAL A 145 -10.52 1.17 3.75
N GLY A 146 -11.01 0.61 4.86
CA GLY A 146 -11.15 -0.83 5.04
C GLY A 146 -9.82 -1.59 5.06
N ALA A 147 -8.74 -0.97 5.55
CA ALA A 147 -7.46 -1.63 5.64
C ALA A 147 -7.54 -2.84 6.59
N PRO A 148 -6.90 -3.98 6.30
CA PRO A 148 -6.93 -5.14 7.21
C PRO A 148 -6.08 -4.93 8.47
N LYS A 149 -5.05 -4.06 8.42
CA LYS A 149 -4.13 -3.78 9.53
C LYS A 149 -3.60 -2.35 9.47
N LEU A 150 -3.46 -1.74 10.67
CA LEU A 150 -2.83 -0.44 10.86
C LEU A 150 -1.65 -0.57 11.82
N TRP A 151 -0.48 -0.15 11.37
CA TRP A 151 0.66 0.12 12.23
C TRP A 151 0.76 1.62 12.48
N LEU A 152 0.77 2.01 13.75
CA LEU A 152 1.05 3.37 14.18
C LEU A 152 2.53 3.51 14.46
N THR A 153 3.12 4.60 14.01
CA THR A 153 4.54 4.93 14.17
C THR A 153 4.70 6.42 14.46
N HIS A 154 5.93 6.93 14.44
CA HIS A 154 6.23 8.36 14.50
C HIS A 154 5.56 9.05 15.69
N TYR A 155 5.79 8.52 16.88
CA TYR A 155 5.25 9.05 18.13
C TYR A 155 6.02 10.29 18.59
N SER A 156 5.30 11.21 19.28
CA SER A 156 5.96 12.34 19.95
C SER A 156 7.03 11.82 20.91
N PRO A 157 8.21 12.47 20.99
CA PRO A 157 9.21 12.14 21.99
C PRO A 157 8.68 12.17 23.44
N SER A 158 7.62 12.93 23.70
CA SER A 158 6.94 12.96 25.01
C SER A 158 6.02 11.75 25.26
N MET A 159 5.66 10.99 24.21
CA MET A 159 4.84 9.79 24.32
C MET A 159 5.73 8.55 24.45
N THR A 160 6.14 8.23 25.66
CA THR A 160 7.07 7.11 25.93
C THR A 160 6.40 5.74 25.87
N ARG A 161 5.08 5.69 26.04
CA ARG A 161 4.28 4.45 26.06
C ARG A 161 3.02 4.59 25.22
N PRO A 162 3.13 4.50 23.89
CA PRO A 162 1.97 4.60 22.98
C PRO A 162 0.92 3.50 23.24
N GLU A 163 1.31 2.40 23.85
CA GLU A 163 0.42 1.28 24.18
C GLU A 163 -0.71 1.69 25.14
N GLU A 164 -0.52 2.71 25.96
CA GLU A 164 -1.52 3.18 26.93
C GLU A 164 -2.79 3.73 26.25
N PHE A 165 -2.69 4.16 25.00
CA PHE A 165 -3.81 4.70 24.22
C PHE A 165 -4.50 3.64 23.34
N MET A 166 -3.91 2.46 23.21
CA MET A 166 -4.34 1.47 22.22
C MET A 166 -5.73 0.89 22.49
N ASP A 167 -6.18 0.83 23.73
CA ASP A 167 -7.52 0.32 24.05
C ASP A 167 -8.60 1.23 23.44
N ASP A 168 -8.43 2.54 23.50
CA ASP A 168 -9.36 3.49 22.90
C ASP A 168 -9.21 3.56 21.37
N VAL A 169 -8.00 3.48 20.86
CA VAL A 169 -7.73 3.41 19.41
C VAL A 169 -8.39 2.17 18.79
N ARG A 170 -8.31 1.02 19.45
CA ARG A 170 -8.91 -0.25 18.99
C ARG A 170 -10.45 -0.25 19.01
N LYS A 171 -11.08 0.62 19.82
CA LYS A 171 -12.54 0.84 19.74
C LYS A 171 -12.94 1.44 18.38
N ILE A 172 -12.05 2.20 17.74
CA ILE A 172 -12.26 2.78 16.41
C ILE A 172 -11.88 1.77 15.33
N PHE A 173 -10.69 1.17 15.45
CA PHE A 173 -10.14 0.23 14.50
C PHE A 173 -9.43 -0.93 15.24
N PRO A 174 -10.08 -2.10 15.39
CA PRO A 174 -9.58 -3.21 16.23
C PRO A 174 -8.21 -3.75 15.82
N ALA A 175 -7.88 -3.70 14.53
CA ALA A 175 -6.60 -4.18 13.98
C ALA A 175 -5.50 -3.11 13.96
N ALA A 176 -5.53 -2.18 14.92
CA ALA A 176 -4.47 -1.18 15.13
C ALA A 176 -3.41 -1.70 16.10
N TYR A 177 -2.15 -1.40 15.79
CA TYR A 177 -0.99 -1.80 16.57
C TYR A 177 -0.05 -0.61 16.77
N ALA A 178 0.43 -0.43 18.00
CA ALA A 178 1.52 0.50 18.30
C ALA A 178 2.83 -0.17 17.88
N ALA A 179 3.27 0.10 16.66
CA ALA A 179 4.48 -0.52 16.11
C ALA A 179 5.74 0.05 16.75
N LYS A 180 6.78 -0.76 16.77
CA LYS A 180 8.11 -0.42 17.30
C LYS A 180 9.18 -0.66 16.24
N ASP A 181 10.29 0.02 16.37
CA ASP A 181 11.44 -0.18 15.52
C ASP A 181 11.87 -1.64 15.54
N GLY A 182 12.18 -2.18 14.36
CA GLY A 182 12.55 -3.58 14.21
C GLY A 182 11.37 -4.56 14.08
N TRP A 183 10.10 -4.10 14.16
CA TRP A 183 8.97 -4.99 13.85
C TRP A 183 8.98 -5.40 12.39
N THR A 184 8.65 -6.65 12.17
CA THR A 184 8.54 -7.24 10.84
C THR A 184 7.19 -7.92 10.68
N MET A 185 6.70 -7.94 9.45
CA MET A 185 5.48 -8.67 9.06
C MET A 185 5.71 -9.30 7.69
N GLU A 186 5.30 -10.53 7.56
CA GLU A 186 5.22 -11.21 6.28
C GLU A 186 3.82 -11.01 5.69
N LEU A 187 3.77 -10.55 4.44
CA LEU A 187 2.55 -10.45 3.66
C LEU A 187 2.59 -11.50 2.56
N ASN A 188 1.56 -12.30 2.47
CA ASN A 188 1.44 -13.37 1.49
C ASN A 188 0.27 -13.09 0.55
N PHE A 189 0.39 -13.54 -0.70
CA PHE A 189 -0.73 -13.50 -1.63
C PHE A 189 -1.89 -14.34 -1.11
N ASP A 190 -3.10 -13.78 -1.20
CA ASP A 190 -4.30 -14.56 -0.98
C ASP A 190 -4.50 -15.51 -2.17
N GLU A 191 -4.42 -16.83 -1.90
CA GLU A 191 -4.61 -17.87 -2.93
C GLU A 191 -6.09 -18.12 -3.26
N GLY A 192 -7.00 -17.48 -2.52
CA GLY A 192 -8.45 -17.72 -2.64
C GLY A 192 -8.77 -19.21 -2.44
N LYS A 193 -9.44 -19.53 -1.37
CA LYS A 193 -9.97 -20.90 -1.18
C LYS A 193 -11.16 -21.15 -2.08
#